data_63e0771b8bc63608b8b7f15c01052256
#
_entry.id   63e0771b8bc63608b8b7f15c01052256
#
_cell.length_a   1.000
_cell.length_b   1.000
_cell.length_c   1.000
_cell.angle_alpha   90.00
_cell.angle_beta   90.00
_cell.angle_gamma   90.00
#
_symmetry.space_group_name_H-M   'P 1'
#
loop_
_entity.id
_entity.type
_entity.pdbx_description
1 polymer ?
#
loop_
_entity_poly.entity_id
_entity_poly.type
_entity_poly.pdbx_seq_one_letter_code
_entity_poly.pdbx_strand_id
1 'polypeptide(L)'
;MSEASFFNVHYIFIFILCKARSIDLSRYQKKNIKDYSSFQDFFCRELNEETKNKVNLLNSMELCMPCDGRMGAHGEIKENTLLQAKGVEYSIFRLFGFNNEMTQGYNGGRFANIYLAPEDYHRVHMPFDGFLINTIYCPGDFKSVREKNVKNDKELYVGNERLICEFMTEHGRMSVIFVGAFMVGGIVTTWGGKVNYNRLYTHESFYNDCLFYKKGEEIGYFTMGSTVIVLFDSCWDLDFSNINQGNRVEFSDAFVTVMKK
;
A
#
# COMPACT_ATOMS: atom_id res chain seq x y z
N MET A 1 -23.10 8.83 43.49
CA MET A 1 -22.56 9.77 42.48
C MET A 1 -22.45 8.98 41.18
N SER A 2 -23.28 9.33 40.23
CA SER A 2 -23.42 8.60 38.95
C SER A 2 -22.16 8.81 38.09
N GLU A 3 -21.45 7.72 37.81
CA GLU A 3 -20.51 7.70 36.70
C GLU A 3 -21.33 7.97 35.44
N ALA A 4 -21.24 9.19 34.92
CA ALA A 4 -21.75 9.53 33.63
C ALA A 4 -20.95 8.68 32.60
N SER A 5 -21.63 7.69 32.02
CA SER A 5 -21.10 6.93 30.90
C SER A 5 -20.80 7.93 29.80
N PHE A 6 -19.55 8.28 29.62
CA PHE A 6 -19.08 8.86 28.35
C PHE A 6 -19.40 7.83 27.28
N PHE A 7 -20.52 8.04 26.58
CA PHE A 7 -20.82 7.33 25.36
C PHE A 7 -19.61 7.52 24.46
N ASN A 8 -18.81 6.48 24.30
CA ASN A 8 -17.62 6.53 23.49
C ASN A 8 -18.04 6.71 22.03
N VAL A 9 -18.09 7.95 21.60
CA VAL A 9 -18.57 8.41 20.28
C VAL A 9 -17.94 7.60 19.15
N HIS A 10 -16.70 7.13 19.34
CA HIS A 10 -16.01 6.32 18.34
C HIS A 10 -16.71 4.98 18.04
N TYR A 11 -17.38 4.35 19.02
CA TYR A 11 -18.14 3.11 18.77
C TYR A 11 -19.31 3.34 17.81
N ILE A 12 -19.96 4.50 17.91
CA ILE A 12 -21.06 4.87 17.01
C ILE A 12 -20.52 5.01 15.58
N PHE A 13 -19.39 5.70 15.42
CA PHE A 13 -18.76 5.85 14.11
C PHE A 13 -18.31 4.51 13.52
N ILE A 14 -17.68 3.64 14.33
CA ILE A 14 -17.26 2.30 13.90
C ILE A 14 -18.51 1.48 13.51
N PHE A 15 -19.56 1.51 14.31
CA PHE A 15 -20.80 0.78 14.03
C PHE A 15 -21.45 1.24 12.72
N ILE A 16 -21.56 2.56 12.50
CA ILE A 16 -22.11 3.13 11.27
C ILE A 16 -21.27 2.71 10.07
N LEU A 17 -19.93 2.78 10.18
CA LEU A 17 -19.03 2.40 9.10
C LEU A 17 -19.16 0.90 8.79
N CYS A 18 -19.15 0.03 9.80
CA CYS A 18 -19.31 -1.41 9.62
C CYS A 18 -20.65 -1.74 8.95
N LYS A 19 -21.73 -1.12 9.35
CA LYS A 19 -23.07 -1.32 8.76
C LYS A 19 -23.14 -0.79 7.33
N ALA A 20 -22.69 0.45 7.10
CA ALA A 20 -22.78 1.11 5.79
C ALA A 20 -21.88 0.48 4.72
N ARG A 21 -20.80 -0.16 5.14
CA ARG A 21 -19.79 -0.74 4.25
C ARG A 21 -19.68 -2.26 4.34
N SER A 22 -20.56 -2.91 5.13
CA SER A 22 -20.60 -4.36 5.31
C SER A 22 -19.24 -4.95 5.71
N ILE A 23 -18.54 -4.29 6.68
CA ILE A 23 -17.23 -4.75 7.13
C ILE A 23 -17.42 -6.02 7.96
N ASP A 24 -16.79 -7.10 7.52
CA ASP A 24 -16.77 -8.38 8.26
C ASP A 24 -15.62 -8.38 9.28
N LEU A 25 -15.97 -8.25 10.55
CA LEU A 25 -14.99 -8.26 11.65
C LEU A 25 -14.43 -9.67 11.94
N SER A 26 -15.00 -10.73 11.39
CA SER A 26 -14.49 -12.09 11.62
C SER A 26 -13.06 -12.31 11.09
N ARG A 27 -12.65 -11.51 10.09
CA ARG A 27 -11.32 -11.51 9.49
C ARG A 27 -10.22 -10.94 10.40
N TYR A 28 -10.59 -10.21 11.45
CA TYR A 28 -9.65 -9.44 12.28
C TYR A 28 -9.45 -10.08 13.66
N GLN A 29 -8.36 -9.67 14.34
CA GLN A 29 -8.07 -10.11 15.71
C GLN A 29 -9.17 -9.67 16.67
N LYS A 30 -9.58 -8.39 16.58
CA LYS A 30 -10.66 -7.81 17.39
C LYS A 30 -11.98 -7.97 16.64
N LYS A 31 -12.81 -8.92 17.09
CA LYS A 31 -14.07 -9.30 16.43
C LYS A 31 -15.28 -8.46 16.86
N ASN A 32 -15.15 -7.71 17.96
CA ASN A 32 -16.23 -6.88 18.47
C ASN A 32 -15.85 -5.40 18.40
N ILE A 33 -16.80 -4.54 18.07
CA ILE A 33 -16.59 -3.07 18.01
C ILE A 33 -16.08 -2.53 19.36
N LYS A 34 -16.52 -3.13 20.47
CA LYS A 34 -16.12 -2.72 21.83
C LYS A 34 -14.66 -3.03 22.18
N ASP A 35 -14.00 -3.87 21.40
CA ASP A 35 -12.59 -4.22 21.62
C ASP A 35 -11.63 -3.13 21.12
N TYR A 36 -12.13 -2.18 20.33
CA TYR A 36 -11.36 -1.08 19.76
C TYR A 36 -11.36 0.12 20.71
N SER A 37 -10.19 0.56 21.14
CA SER A 37 -10.00 1.69 22.06
C SER A 37 -10.28 3.05 21.44
N SER A 38 -10.23 3.15 20.10
CA SER A 38 -10.43 4.38 19.33
C SER A 38 -10.80 4.07 17.88
N PHE A 39 -11.23 5.10 17.13
CA PHE A 39 -11.43 4.96 15.69
C PHE A 39 -10.11 4.66 14.95
N GLN A 40 -8.99 5.22 15.40
CA GLN A 40 -7.67 4.93 14.83
C GLN A 40 -7.26 3.47 15.05
N ASP A 41 -7.50 2.91 16.24
CA ASP A 41 -7.26 1.50 16.56
C ASP A 41 -8.09 0.58 15.63
N PHE A 42 -9.35 0.95 15.36
CA PHE A 42 -10.18 0.26 14.37
C PHE A 42 -9.65 0.42 12.95
N PHE A 43 -9.19 1.60 12.58
CA PHE A 43 -8.66 1.86 11.24
C PHE A 43 -7.39 1.06 10.97
N CYS A 44 -6.49 0.97 11.95
CA CYS A 44 -5.24 0.20 11.88
C CYS A 44 -5.41 -1.27 12.33
N ARG A 45 -6.65 -1.82 12.30
CA ARG A 45 -6.97 -3.16 12.77
C ARG A 45 -6.10 -4.23 12.14
N GLU A 46 -5.82 -5.28 12.89
CA GLU A 46 -5.00 -6.40 12.46
C GLU A 46 -5.84 -7.59 12.00
N LEU A 47 -5.41 -8.24 10.94
CA LEU A 47 -5.99 -9.52 10.53
C LEU A 47 -5.67 -10.61 11.56
N ASN A 48 -6.59 -11.56 11.72
CA ASN A 48 -6.33 -12.75 12.52
C ASN A 48 -5.39 -13.72 11.78
N GLU A 49 -4.81 -14.67 12.51
CA GLU A 49 -3.83 -15.61 11.96
C GLU A 49 -4.42 -16.51 10.85
N GLU A 50 -5.70 -16.88 10.94
CA GLU A 50 -6.37 -17.66 9.90
C GLU A 50 -6.39 -16.90 8.56
N THR A 51 -6.72 -15.60 8.59
CA THR A 51 -6.75 -14.76 7.39
C THR A 51 -5.34 -14.49 6.87
N LYS A 52 -4.36 -14.23 7.74
CA LYS A 52 -2.96 -14.04 7.33
C LYS A 52 -2.40 -15.28 6.66
N ASN A 53 -2.68 -16.45 7.20
CA ASN A 53 -2.15 -17.71 6.71
C ASN A 53 -2.70 -18.12 5.33
N LYS A 54 -3.73 -17.47 4.79
CA LYS A 54 -4.19 -17.71 3.42
C LYS A 54 -3.10 -17.47 2.37
N VAL A 55 -2.14 -16.60 2.65
CA VAL A 55 -0.98 -16.37 1.76
C VAL A 55 -0.20 -17.66 1.48
N ASN A 56 -0.20 -18.61 2.41
CA ASN A 56 0.46 -19.90 2.25
C ASN A 56 -0.22 -20.84 1.23
N LEU A 57 -1.42 -20.48 0.76
CA LEU A 57 -2.12 -21.20 -0.31
C LEU A 57 -1.59 -20.82 -1.70
N LEU A 58 -0.90 -19.68 -1.81
CA LEU A 58 -0.27 -19.23 -3.05
C LEU A 58 0.98 -20.06 -3.33
N ASN A 59 1.19 -20.41 -4.59
CA ASN A 59 2.41 -21.10 -4.98
C ASN A 59 3.63 -20.14 -4.97
N SER A 60 4.84 -20.68 -5.13
CA SER A 60 6.08 -19.90 -5.06
C SER A 60 6.21 -18.83 -6.14
N MET A 61 5.54 -19.00 -7.28
CA MET A 61 5.60 -18.07 -8.41
C MET A 61 4.48 -17.02 -8.36
N GLU A 62 3.50 -17.17 -7.50
CA GLU A 62 2.42 -16.19 -7.30
C GLU A 62 2.83 -15.16 -6.26
N LEU A 63 2.73 -13.89 -6.62
CA LEU A 63 2.84 -12.79 -5.67
C LEU A 63 1.52 -12.66 -4.92
N CYS A 64 1.57 -12.29 -3.65
CA CYS A 64 0.35 -11.97 -2.92
C CYS A 64 -0.04 -10.50 -3.11
N MET A 65 -1.34 -10.23 -3.06
CA MET A 65 -1.86 -8.86 -3.00
C MET A 65 -1.36 -8.19 -1.71
N PRO A 66 -0.73 -7.00 -1.79
CA PRO A 66 -0.10 -6.37 -0.62
C PRO A 66 -1.09 -5.81 0.40
N CYS A 67 -2.33 -5.57 0.02
CA CYS A 67 -3.35 -4.96 0.89
C CYS A 67 -4.75 -5.20 0.34
N ASP A 68 -5.77 -4.92 1.17
CA ASP A 68 -7.15 -4.82 0.69
C ASP A 68 -7.34 -3.51 -0.07
N GLY A 69 -8.27 -3.52 -1.02
CA GLY A 69 -8.63 -2.30 -1.73
C GLY A 69 -9.36 -2.53 -3.03
N ARG A 70 -9.21 -1.56 -3.91
CA ARG A 70 -9.72 -1.62 -5.27
C ARG A 70 -8.56 -1.45 -6.24
N MET A 71 -8.41 -2.41 -7.16
CA MET A 71 -7.40 -2.34 -8.21
C MET A 71 -7.61 -1.09 -9.06
N GLY A 72 -6.61 -0.23 -9.10
CA GLY A 72 -6.55 0.92 -9.98
C GLY A 72 -5.96 0.56 -11.34
N ALA A 73 -5.17 1.47 -11.91
CA ALA A 73 -4.45 1.17 -13.14
C ALA A 73 -3.28 0.22 -12.88
N HIS A 74 -3.01 -0.60 -13.87
CA HIS A 74 -1.82 -1.45 -13.94
C HIS A 74 -1.34 -1.52 -15.39
N GLY A 75 -0.09 -1.85 -15.62
CA GLY A 75 0.44 -1.96 -16.98
C GLY A 75 1.96 -1.93 -17.04
N GLU A 76 2.45 -1.71 -18.25
CA GLU A 76 3.86 -1.54 -18.54
C GLU A 76 4.32 -0.10 -18.26
N ILE A 77 5.54 0.03 -17.77
CA ILE A 77 6.22 1.31 -17.59
C ILE A 77 6.93 1.67 -18.88
N LYS A 78 6.47 2.75 -19.55
CA LYS A 78 7.04 3.20 -20.82
C LYS A 78 7.64 4.59 -20.67
N GLU A 79 8.86 4.78 -21.22
CA GLU A 79 9.55 6.07 -21.17
C GLU A 79 9.62 6.67 -19.76
N ASN A 80 9.85 5.80 -18.76
CA ASN A 80 9.81 6.17 -17.33
C ASN A 80 8.48 6.80 -16.88
N THR A 81 7.38 6.39 -17.50
CA THR A 81 6.03 6.91 -17.23
C THR A 81 5.08 5.78 -16.87
N LEU A 82 4.25 6.00 -15.84
CA LEU A 82 3.13 5.15 -15.46
C LEU A 82 1.87 5.70 -16.13
N LEU A 83 1.27 4.92 -17.02
CA LEU A 83 0.01 5.30 -17.66
C LEU A 83 -1.17 4.91 -16.78
N GLN A 84 -1.91 5.90 -16.31
CA GLN A 84 -3.15 5.72 -15.55
C GLN A 84 -4.37 5.70 -16.47
N ALA A 85 -5.50 5.22 -15.94
CA ALA A 85 -6.76 5.25 -16.67
C ALA A 85 -7.08 6.67 -17.22
N LYS A 86 -7.58 6.74 -18.45
CA LYS A 86 -7.93 7.96 -19.18
C LYS A 86 -6.73 8.85 -19.58
N GLY A 87 -5.54 8.28 -19.74
CA GLY A 87 -4.39 9.01 -20.28
C GLY A 87 -3.72 9.97 -19.30
N VAL A 88 -3.97 9.84 -18.01
CA VAL A 88 -3.17 10.53 -16.99
C VAL A 88 -1.85 9.81 -16.85
N GLU A 89 -0.74 10.52 -16.98
CA GLU A 89 0.61 10.00 -16.90
C GLU A 89 1.32 10.52 -15.67
N TYR A 90 2.08 9.65 -15.00
CA TYR A 90 2.93 10.01 -13.87
C TYR A 90 4.37 9.63 -14.16
N SER A 91 5.27 10.59 -14.06
CA SER A 91 6.71 10.35 -14.18
C SER A 91 7.23 9.57 -12.98
N ILE A 92 7.94 8.44 -13.23
CA ILE A 92 8.63 7.69 -12.17
C ILE A 92 9.69 8.58 -11.49
N PHE A 93 10.44 9.37 -12.24
CA PHE A 93 11.43 10.28 -11.70
C PHE A 93 10.84 11.23 -10.66
N ARG A 94 9.65 11.78 -10.93
CA ARG A 94 8.94 12.61 -9.95
C ARG A 94 8.37 11.79 -8.80
N LEU A 95 7.87 10.59 -9.07
CA LEU A 95 7.35 9.67 -8.06
C LEU A 95 8.43 9.30 -7.04
N PHE A 96 9.68 9.11 -7.48
CA PHE A 96 10.86 8.83 -6.65
C PHE A 96 11.53 10.10 -6.09
N GLY A 97 10.82 11.23 -6.04
CA GLY A 97 11.35 12.45 -5.45
C GLY A 97 12.53 13.04 -6.18
N PHE A 98 12.57 12.91 -7.52
CA PHE A 98 13.65 13.35 -8.42
C PHE A 98 14.97 12.55 -8.25
N ASN A 99 14.92 11.34 -7.70
CA ASN A 99 16.07 10.44 -7.63
C ASN A 99 16.23 9.67 -8.94
N ASN A 100 17.22 10.05 -9.73
CA ASN A 100 17.45 9.45 -11.05
C ASN A 100 18.07 8.05 -10.97
N GLU A 101 18.87 7.77 -9.96
CA GLU A 101 19.53 6.47 -9.82
C GLU A 101 18.52 5.36 -9.54
N MET A 102 17.56 5.61 -8.67
CA MET A 102 16.51 4.64 -8.34
C MET A 102 15.54 4.38 -9.50
N THR A 103 15.36 5.32 -10.43
CA THR A 103 14.48 5.12 -11.59
C THR A 103 15.07 4.23 -12.68
N GLN A 104 16.40 4.03 -12.64
CA GLN A 104 17.07 3.17 -13.62
C GLN A 104 16.57 1.72 -13.50
N GLY A 105 16.29 1.10 -14.65
CA GLY A 105 15.81 -0.29 -14.74
C GLY A 105 14.30 -0.46 -14.63
N TYR A 106 13.54 0.56 -14.25
CA TYR A 106 12.06 0.45 -14.24
C TYR A 106 11.43 0.66 -15.61
N ASN A 107 12.12 1.29 -16.57
CA ASN A 107 11.61 1.39 -17.94
C ASN A 107 11.51 0.00 -18.59
N GLY A 108 10.35 -0.34 -19.15
CA GLY A 108 10.03 -1.70 -19.62
C GLY A 108 9.52 -2.64 -18.52
N GLY A 109 9.55 -2.21 -17.27
CA GLY A 109 8.98 -2.96 -16.15
C GLY A 109 7.46 -2.84 -16.06
N ARG A 110 6.91 -3.19 -14.92
CA ARG A 110 5.46 -3.22 -14.67
C ARG A 110 5.08 -2.40 -13.46
N PHE A 111 3.81 -1.97 -13.41
CA PHE A 111 3.24 -1.32 -12.24
C PHE A 111 1.81 -1.74 -11.98
N ALA A 112 1.37 -1.58 -10.74
CA ALA A 112 -0.02 -1.59 -10.36
C ALA A 112 -0.27 -0.62 -9.21
N ASN A 113 -1.45 -0.01 -9.15
CA ASN A 113 -1.88 0.76 -7.99
C ASN A 113 -3.14 0.18 -7.37
N ILE A 114 -3.26 0.29 -6.05
CA ILE A 114 -4.36 -0.22 -5.25
C ILE A 114 -4.86 0.92 -4.38
N TYR A 115 -6.12 1.30 -4.56
CA TYR A 115 -6.77 2.32 -3.74
C TYR A 115 -7.40 1.67 -2.51
N LEU A 116 -7.02 2.14 -1.32
CA LEU A 116 -7.60 1.69 -0.06
C LEU A 116 -8.68 2.69 0.37
N ALA A 117 -9.93 2.25 0.37
CA ALA A 117 -11.04 3.04 0.88
C ALA A 117 -11.07 2.99 2.43
N PRO A 118 -11.73 3.93 3.12
CA PRO A 118 -11.72 3.98 4.59
C PRO A 118 -12.21 2.70 5.28
N GLU A 119 -12.99 1.89 4.62
CA GLU A 119 -13.48 0.60 5.09
C GLU A 119 -12.49 -0.55 4.93
N ASP A 120 -11.51 -0.42 4.05
CA ASP A 120 -10.56 -1.48 3.74
C ASP A 120 -9.56 -1.72 4.88
N TYR A 121 -8.81 -2.78 4.78
CA TYR A 121 -7.67 -3.07 5.64
C TYR A 121 -6.48 -2.20 5.24
N HIS A 122 -5.86 -1.49 6.18
CA HIS A 122 -4.85 -0.47 5.88
C HIS A 122 -3.41 -0.86 6.25
N ARG A 123 -3.16 -2.15 6.54
CA ARG A 123 -1.80 -2.67 6.66
C ARG A 123 -1.33 -3.18 5.30
N VAL A 124 -0.04 -3.06 5.06
CA VAL A 124 0.61 -3.38 3.79
C VAL A 124 1.62 -4.49 4.03
N HIS A 125 1.59 -5.48 3.16
CA HIS A 125 2.37 -6.69 3.25
C HIS A 125 3.28 -6.86 2.04
N MET A 126 4.35 -7.61 2.22
CA MET A 126 5.33 -7.91 1.20
C MET A 126 4.71 -8.80 0.11
N PRO A 127 4.70 -8.36 -1.16
CA PRO A 127 4.13 -9.17 -2.25
C PRO A 127 4.93 -10.44 -2.56
N PHE A 128 6.25 -10.38 -2.41
CA PHE A 128 7.20 -11.44 -2.71
C PHE A 128 8.41 -11.36 -1.76
N ASP A 129 9.15 -12.45 -1.58
CA ASP A 129 10.35 -12.49 -0.72
C ASP A 129 11.40 -11.48 -1.19
N GLY A 130 11.99 -10.71 -0.27
CA GLY A 130 13.02 -9.75 -0.64
C GLY A 130 13.67 -9.01 0.51
N PHE A 131 14.81 -8.41 0.22
CA PHE A 131 15.57 -7.58 1.14
C PHE A 131 15.24 -6.11 0.92
N LEU A 132 14.90 -5.39 1.97
CA LEU A 132 14.79 -3.94 1.92
C LEU A 132 16.17 -3.34 1.70
N ILE A 133 16.37 -2.64 0.58
CA ILE A 133 17.68 -2.05 0.22
C ILE A 133 17.68 -0.53 0.35
N ASN A 134 16.54 0.12 0.13
CA ASN A 134 16.45 1.56 0.18
C ASN A 134 15.05 2.03 0.54
N THR A 135 14.96 3.19 1.19
CA THR A 135 13.71 3.94 1.34
C THR A 135 13.90 5.41 1.00
N ILE A 136 12.91 5.99 0.31
CA ILE A 136 12.85 7.44 0.07
C ILE A 136 11.54 7.97 0.65
N TYR A 137 11.66 8.86 1.60
CA TYR A 137 10.54 9.70 2.04
C TYR A 137 10.47 10.95 1.17
N CYS A 138 9.33 11.19 0.56
CA CYS A 138 9.04 12.40 -0.19
C CYS A 138 7.94 13.18 0.53
N PRO A 139 8.23 14.38 1.02
CA PRO A 139 7.23 15.26 1.59
C PRO A 139 6.21 15.67 0.53
N GLY A 140 5.00 16.02 0.95
CA GLY A 140 3.95 16.43 0.03
C GLY A 140 2.65 16.78 0.71
N ASP A 141 1.64 16.98 -0.11
CA ASP A 141 0.28 17.26 0.31
C ASP A 141 -0.44 15.98 0.78
N PHE A 142 -1.66 16.16 1.26
CA PHE A 142 -2.60 15.08 1.63
C PHE A 142 -3.88 15.19 0.81
N LYS A 143 -3.78 15.35 -0.50
CA LYS A 143 -4.94 15.39 -1.38
C LYS A 143 -5.64 14.03 -1.41
N SER A 144 -6.96 14.05 -1.51
CA SER A 144 -7.75 12.81 -1.56
C SER A 144 -7.46 12.00 -2.82
N VAL A 145 -7.04 10.75 -2.64
CA VAL A 145 -6.69 9.80 -3.72
C VAL A 145 -7.88 9.00 -4.26
N ARG A 146 -9.12 9.44 -4.00
CA ARG A 146 -10.31 8.83 -4.58
C ARG A 146 -10.24 8.86 -6.12
N GLU A 147 -10.75 7.82 -6.76
CA GLU A 147 -10.69 7.62 -8.22
C GLU A 147 -11.11 8.86 -9.04
N LYS A 148 -12.15 9.57 -8.60
CA LYS A 148 -12.59 10.80 -9.27
C LYS A 148 -11.54 11.92 -9.25
N ASN A 149 -10.72 12.00 -8.20
CA ASN A 149 -9.70 13.02 -8.06
C ASN A 149 -8.45 12.65 -8.87
N VAL A 150 -8.08 11.36 -8.88
CA VAL A 150 -6.99 10.82 -9.72
C VAL A 150 -7.21 11.16 -11.20
N LYS A 151 -8.45 11.12 -11.68
CA LYS A 151 -8.80 11.47 -13.06
C LYS A 151 -8.62 12.96 -13.41
N ASN A 152 -8.60 13.82 -12.40
CA ASN A 152 -8.61 15.28 -12.58
C ASN A 152 -7.30 15.97 -12.17
N ASP A 153 -6.42 15.28 -11.42
CA ASP A 153 -5.16 15.85 -10.93
C ASP A 153 -3.99 14.95 -11.38
N LYS A 154 -3.27 15.44 -12.40
CA LYS A 154 -2.07 14.77 -12.95
C LYS A 154 -0.89 14.73 -11.99
N GLU A 155 -0.96 15.48 -10.89
CA GLU A 155 0.11 15.58 -9.90
C GLU A 155 -0.21 14.81 -8.61
N LEU A 156 -1.35 14.15 -8.53
CA LEU A 156 -1.89 13.62 -7.28
C LEU A 156 -0.92 12.71 -6.52
N TYR A 157 -0.39 11.67 -7.19
CA TYR A 157 0.51 10.72 -6.53
C TYR A 157 1.92 11.27 -6.31
N VAL A 158 2.39 12.13 -7.21
CA VAL A 158 3.72 12.74 -7.10
C VAL A 158 3.74 13.97 -6.20
N GLY A 159 2.58 14.59 -5.96
CA GLY A 159 2.42 15.72 -5.05
C GLY A 159 2.08 15.35 -3.62
N ASN A 160 1.58 14.13 -3.38
CA ASN A 160 1.26 13.67 -2.03
C ASN A 160 2.50 13.16 -1.28
N GLU A 161 2.45 13.29 0.06
CA GLU A 161 3.42 12.64 0.95
C GLU A 161 3.49 11.15 0.66
N ARG A 162 4.69 10.61 0.52
CA ARG A 162 4.87 9.19 0.21
C ARG A 162 6.19 8.64 0.72
N LEU A 163 6.19 7.34 0.98
CA LEU A 163 7.38 6.55 1.30
C LEU A 163 7.55 5.49 0.23
N ILE A 164 8.65 5.52 -0.47
CA ILE A 164 9.08 4.51 -1.42
C ILE A 164 9.95 3.52 -0.65
N CYS A 165 9.63 2.22 -0.72
CA CYS A 165 10.41 1.13 -0.14
C CYS A 165 10.88 0.24 -1.28
N GLU A 166 12.17 0.22 -1.56
CA GLU A 166 12.76 -0.60 -2.61
C GLU A 166 13.31 -1.90 -2.02
N PHE A 167 12.92 -3.00 -2.63
CA PHE A 167 13.34 -4.35 -2.25
C PHE A 167 14.10 -5.01 -3.38
N MET A 168 15.19 -5.71 -3.02
CA MET A 168 15.87 -6.65 -3.91
C MET A 168 15.27 -8.04 -3.71
N THR A 169 14.82 -8.64 -4.79
CA THR A 169 14.26 -9.99 -4.83
C THR A 169 15.09 -10.88 -5.75
N GLU A 170 14.83 -12.18 -5.79
CA GLU A 170 15.49 -13.10 -6.72
C GLU A 170 15.16 -12.83 -8.21
N HIS A 171 14.07 -12.10 -8.50
CA HIS A 171 13.63 -11.79 -9.85
C HIS A 171 14.00 -10.38 -10.33
N GLY A 172 14.49 -9.52 -9.43
CA GLY A 172 14.81 -8.12 -9.72
C GLY A 172 14.33 -7.19 -8.62
N ARG A 173 14.36 -5.89 -8.89
CA ARG A 173 13.91 -4.89 -7.91
C ARG A 173 12.40 -4.75 -7.95
N MET A 174 11.83 -4.58 -6.77
CA MET A 174 10.43 -4.29 -6.55
C MET A 174 10.31 -3.11 -5.59
N SER A 175 9.51 -2.10 -5.94
CA SER A 175 9.19 -1.00 -5.03
C SER A 175 7.76 -1.06 -4.56
N VAL A 176 7.55 -0.97 -3.24
CA VAL A 176 6.24 -0.77 -2.64
C VAL A 176 6.16 0.66 -2.14
N ILE A 177 5.24 1.44 -2.68
CA ILE A 177 5.12 2.87 -2.41
C ILE A 177 3.86 3.13 -1.62
N PHE A 178 4.03 3.65 -0.41
CA PHE A 178 2.96 4.15 0.43
C PHE A 178 2.66 5.59 0.05
N VAL A 179 1.47 5.87 -0.48
CA VAL A 179 1.02 7.23 -0.81
C VAL A 179 -0.03 7.67 0.18
N GLY A 180 0.29 8.69 0.96
CA GLY A 180 -0.62 9.31 1.92
C GLY A 180 -1.74 10.09 1.24
N ALA A 181 -2.89 10.25 1.93
CA ALA A 181 -4.01 11.01 1.42
C ALA A 181 -4.72 11.82 2.53
N PHE A 182 -5.82 12.48 2.19
CA PHE A 182 -6.58 13.36 3.07
C PHE A 182 -6.90 12.74 4.44
N MET A 183 -6.64 13.48 5.50
CA MET A 183 -6.74 13.06 6.91
C MET A 183 -5.69 12.03 7.35
N VAL A 184 -4.61 11.82 6.60
CA VAL A 184 -3.57 10.84 6.95
C VAL A 184 -2.77 11.31 8.16
N GLY A 185 -2.79 10.52 9.21
CA GLY A 185 -1.98 10.74 10.41
C GLY A 185 -0.55 10.24 10.29
N GLY A 186 -0.17 9.60 9.18
CA GLY A 186 1.18 9.13 8.89
C GLY A 186 1.27 7.70 8.36
N ILE A 187 2.44 7.37 7.89
CA ILE A 187 2.90 6.05 7.51
C ILE A 187 3.69 5.48 8.69
N VAL A 188 3.48 4.21 9.01
CA VAL A 188 4.22 3.48 10.04
C VAL A 188 4.85 2.27 9.37
N THR A 189 6.15 2.08 9.58
CA THR A 189 6.90 0.91 9.07
C THR A 189 7.23 -0.05 10.20
N THR A 190 7.35 -1.34 9.89
CA THR A 190 7.68 -2.36 10.90
C THR A 190 9.13 -2.26 11.39
N TRP A 191 10.03 -1.68 10.60
CA TRP A 191 11.46 -1.56 10.94
C TRP A 191 11.84 -0.22 11.58
N GLY A 192 11.08 0.87 11.32
CA GLY A 192 11.43 2.22 11.77
C GLY A 192 10.33 2.90 12.57
N GLY A 193 9.17 2.25 12.73
CA GLY A 193 8.02 2.85 13.40
C GLY A 193 7.39 3.98 12.57
N LYS A 194 6.85 5.00 13.25
CA LYS A 194 6.19 6.12 12.59
C LYS A 194 7.20 6.94 11.77
N VAL A 195 6.92 7.09 10.48
CA VAL A 195 7.69 7.96 9.60
C VAL A 195 7.49 9.40 10.04
N ASN A 196 8.56 10.02 10.56
CA ASN A 196 8.54 11.35 11.15
C ASN A 196 9.74 12.17 10.66
N TYR A 197 9.88 12.28 9.34
CA TYR A 197 10.92 13.08 8.73
C TYR A 197 10.55 14.57 8.66
N ASN A 198 11.57 15.41 8.48
CA ASN A 198 11.33 16.82 8.19
C ASN A 198 10.57 16.94 6.85
N ARG A 199 9.37 17.53 6.89
CA ARG A 199 8.50 17.67 5.73
C ARG A 199 8.97 18.68 4.68
N LEU A 200 10.12 19.30 4.88
CA LEU A 200 10.70 20.25 3.93
C LEU A 200 11.62 19.59 2.91
N TYR A 201 12.10 18.36 3.18
CA TYR A 201 13.12 17.71 2.37
C TYR A 201 12.79 16.25 2.11
N THR A 202 13.17 15.78 0.92
CA THR A 202 13.26 14.34 0.61
C THR A 202 14.34 13.72 1.49
N HIS A 203 14.06 12.54 2.03
CA HIS A 203 14.99 11.84 2.90
C HIS A 203 15.19 10.40 2.39
N GLU A 204 16.44 10.04 2.14
CA GLU A 204 16.82 8.71 1.67
C GLU A 204 17.58 7.93 2.75
N SER A 205 17.31 6.65 2.85
CA SER A 205 17.99 5.75 3.80
C SER A 205 18.32 4.43 3.12
N PHE A 206 19.57 4.00 3.25
CA PHE A 206 20.08 2.75 2.70
C PHE A 206 20.16 1.66 3.77
N TYR A 207 19.86 0.42 3.38
CA TYR A 207 19.90 -0.75 4.25
C TYR A 207 20.86 -1.79 3.67
N ASN A 208 21.80 -2.24 4.50
CA ASN A 208 22.83 -3.20 4.09
C ASN A 208 22.34 -4.64 4.32
N ASP A 209 21.41 -5.12 3.50
CA ASP A 209 20.89 -6.50 3.42
C ASP A 209 20.44 -7.14 4.76
N CYS A 210 20.18 -6.34 5.79
CA CYS A 210 19.81 -6.84 7.11
C CYS A 210 18.33 -7.06 7.32
N LEU A 211 17.46 -6.51 6.43
CA LEU A 211 16.01 -6.55 6.59
C LEU A 211 15.39 -7.40 5.49
N PHE A 212 15.27 -8.68 5.74
CA PHE A 212 14.58 -9.62 4.86
C PHE A 212 13.12 -9.74 5.26
N TYR A 213 12.23 -9.71 4.28
CA TYR A 213 10.79 -9.91 4.42
C TYR A 213 10.32 -11.05 3.55
N LYS A 214 9.56 -11.97 4.12
CA LYS A 214 8.89 -13.03 3.38
C LYS A 214 7.61 -12.51 2.75
N LYS A 215 7.17 -13.16 1.69
CA LYS A 215 5.85 -12.96 1.10
C LYS A 215 4.77 -13.04 2.17
N GLY A 216 3.90 -12.01 2.22
CA GLY A 216 2.85 -11.88 3.22
C GLY A 216 3.26 -11.27 4.56
N GLU A 217 4.55 -11.06 4.84
CA GLU A 217 4.94 -10.34 6.05
C GLU A 217 4.54 -8.86 5.98
N GLU A 218 4.08 -8.33 7.11
CA GLU A 218 3.71 -6.92 7.21
C GLU A 218 4.96 -6.04 7.12
N ILE A 219 4.92 -5.04 6.23
CA ILE A 219 6.00 -4.04 6.06
C ILE A 219 5.61 -2.68 6.64
N GLY A 220 4.34 -2.43 6.89
CA GLY A 220 3.88 -1.18 7.48
C GLY A 220 2.38 -0.99 7.35
N TYR A 221 1.90 0.17 7.78
CA TYR A 221 0.49 0.53 7.70
C TYR A 221 0.27 2.04 7.62
N PHE A 222 -0.93 2.39 7.19
CA PHE A 222 -1.41 3.77 7.21
C PHE A 222 -2.30 4.01 8.43
N THR A 223 -2.18 5.19 9.02
CA THR A 223 -3.08 5.58 10.13
C THR A 223 -4.38 6.22 9.65
N MET A 224 -4.51 6.50 8.36
CA MET A 224 -5.72 6.96 7.63
C MET A 224 -5.58 6.67 6.12
N GLY A 225 -6.59 7.02 5.30
CA GLY A 225 -6.75 6.67 3.89
C GLY A 225 -5.55 6.84 2.96
N SER A 226 -5.45 5.99 1.92
CA SER A 226 -4.18 5.77 1.22
C SER A 226 -4.31 5.11 -0.16
N THR A 227 -3.19 5.05 -0.85
CA THR A 227 -2.97 4.23 -2.05
C THR A 227 -1.62 3.52 -1.92
N VAL A 228 -1.57 2.28 -2.34
CA VAL A 228 -0.32 1.52 -2.52
C VAL A 228 -0.02 1.44 -4.01
N ILE A 229 1.23 1.75 -4.40
CA ILE A 229 1.71 1.53 -5.76
C ILE A 229 2.83 0.49 -5.67
N VAL A 230 2.75 -0.54 -6.51
CA VAL A 230 3.82 -1.53 -6.65
C VAL A 230 4.46 -1.36 -8.02
N LEU A 231 5.78 -1.26 -8.04
CA LEU A 231 6.59 -1.20 -9.25
C LEU A 231 7.53 -2.41 -9.31
N PHE A 232 7.70 -2.92 -10.50
CA PHE A 232 8.64 -4.00 -10.82
C PHE A 232 9.59 -3.51 -11.91
N ASP A 233 10.88 -3.73 -11.74
CA ASP A 233 11.85 -3.39 -12.78
C ASP A 233 11.71 -4.30 -14.02
N SER A 234 12.48 -4.00 -15.07
CA SER A 234 12.42 -4.73 -16.34
C SER A 234 12.96 -6.16 -16.27
N CYS A 235 13.54 -6.59 -15.15
CA CYS A 235 14.00 -7.96 -14.95
C CYS A 235 12.84 -8.93 -14.69
N TRP A 236 11.70 -8.41 -14.19
CA TRP A 236 10.54 -9.21 -13.89
C TRP A 236 9.76 -9.57 -15.16
N ASP A 237 9.49 -10.85 -15.33
CA ASP A 237 8.53 -11.35 -16.33
C ASP A 237 7.24 -11.76 -15.61
N LEU A 238 6.19 -10.93 -15.74
CA LEU A 238 4.97 -11.01 -14.94
C LEU A 238 3.72 -11.12 -15.81
N ASP A 239 2.87 -12.09 -15.47
CA ASP A 239 1.52 -12.20 -16.00
C ASP A 239 0.51 -11.45 -15.13
N PHE A 240 -0.14 -10.46 -15.74
CA PHE A 240 -1.18 -9.61 -15.14
C PHE A 240 -2.60 -10.01 -15.58
N SER A 241 -2.77 -11.15 -16.25
CA SER A 241 -4.06 -11.54 -16.82
C SER A 241 -5.18 -11.74 -15.80
N ASN A 242 -4.82 -12.06 -14.57
CA ASN A 242 -5.77 -12.34 -13.49
C ASN A 242 -6.29 -11.09 -12.78
N ILE A 243 -5.73 -9.91 -13.04
CA ILE A 243 -6.17 -8.67 -12.39
C ILE A 243 -6.88 -7.74 -13.37
N ASN A 244 -7.96 -7.14 -12.90
CA ASN A 244 -8.74 -6.21 -13.69
C ASN A 244 -8.95 -4.90 -12.92
N GLN A 245 -8.80 -3.79 -13.61
CA GLN A 245 -9.06 -2.47 -13.05
C GLN A 245 -10.50 -2.36 -12.53
N GLY A 246 -10.66 -1.80 -11.34
CA GLY A 246 -11.95 -1.63 -10.68
C GLY A 246 -12.38 -2.80 -9.79
N ASN A 247 -11.74 -3.97 -9.90
CA ASN A 247 -12.06 -5.10 -9.04
C ASN A 247 -11.65 -4.82 -7.59
N ARG A 248 -12.46 -5.35 -6.67
CA ARG A 248 -12.05 -5.46 -5.26
C ARG A 248 -10.99 -6.53 -5.14
N VAL A 249 -9.98 -6.26 -4.36
CA VAL A 249 -8.89 -7.16 -4.04
C VAL A 249 -8.71 -7.23 -2.53
N GLU A 250 -8.26 -8.36 -2.04
CA GLU A 250 -8.00 -8.56 -0.61
C GLU A 250 -6.56 -9.05 -0.41
N PHE A 251 -5.98 -8.70 0.74
CA PHE A 251 -4.70 -9.25 1.16
C PHE A 251 -4.73 -10.79 1.04
N SER A 252 -3.66 -11.36 0.59
CA SER A 252 -3.48 -12.79 0.29
C SER A 252 -4.15 -13.32 -0.98
N ASP A 253 -4.92 -12.52 -1.72
CA ASP A 253 -5.29 -12.91 -3.09
C ASP A 253 -4.04 -13.05 -3.97
N ALA A 254 -4.10 -13.89 -4.99
CA ALA A 254 -3.08 -13.93 -6.03
C ALA A 254 -3.06 -12.58 -6.77
N PHE A 255 -1.90 -11.91 -6.75
CA PHE A 255 -1.72 -10.61 -7.38
C PHE A 255 -1.32 -10.76 -8.85
N VAL A 256 -0.14 -11.27 -9.08
CA VAL A 256 0.44 -11.55 -10.40
C VAL A 256 1.29 -12.82 -10.31
N THR A 257 1.58 -13.42 -11.45
CA THR A 257 2.37 -14.64 -11.49
C THR A 257 3.69 -14.40 -12.21
N VAL A 258 4.80 -14.85 -11.63
CA VAL A 258 6.11 -14.86 -12.32
C VAL A 258 6.08 -15.91 -13.40
N MET A 259 6.39 -15.51 -14.64
CA MET A 259 6.45 -16.42 -15.78
C MET A 259 7.76 -17.22 -15.72
N LYS A 260 7.65 -18.53 -15.95
CA LYS A 260 8.86 -19.37 -16.07
C LYS A 260 9.54 -19.03 -17.40
N LYS A 261 10.82 -18.65 -17.33
CA LYS A 261 11.68 -18.55 -18.52
C LYS A 261 11.94 -19.91 -19.13
#